data_69ffd5046a88105de8e9305c7cfb8c60
#
_entry.id   69ffd5046a88105de8e9305c7cfb8c60
#
_cell.length_a   1.000
_cell.length_b   1.000
_cell.length_c   1.000
_cell.angle_alpha   90.00
_cell.angle_beta   90.00
_cell.angle_gamma   90.00
#
_symmetry.space_group_name_H-M   'P 1'
#
loop_
_entity.id
_entity.type
_entity.pdbx_description
1 polymer ?
#
loop_
_entity_poly.entity_id
_entity_poly.type
_entity_poly.pdbx_seq_one_letter_code
_entity_poly.pdbx_strand_id
1 'polypeptide(L)'
;MKVTGNQSVKIIPLGGLEQIGMNITAFEYEDSIIVVDCGLAFPDDEMLGIDLVIPDITYLKENASKVKGLVITHGHEDHIGAIPYALKELNMPIYATKLTMGLIENKLKEHNLLRTTRRKVIKHGPVSYTHLRAH
;
A
#
# COMPACT_ATOMS: atom_id res chain seq x y z
N MET A 1 3.02 -0.26 18.72
CA MET A 1 2.38 0.46 19.81
C MET A 1 1.60 -0.51 20.69
N LYS A 2 1.72 -0.37 21.98
CA LYS A 2 1.06 -1.28 22.91
C LYS A 2 -0.25 -0.67 23.42
N VAL A 3 -1.29 -1.49 23.43
CA VAL A 3 -2.60 -1.11 23.97
C VAL A 3 -2.86 -1.96 25.20
N THR A 4 -3.76 -1.51 26.09
CA THR A 4 -4.07 -2.23 27.31
C THR A 4 -4.54 -3.66 27.06
N GLY A 5 -4.19 -4.56 27.96
CA GLY A 5 -4.56 -5.96 27.86
C GLY A 5 -3.78 -6.69 26.79
N ASN A 6 -4.46 -7.52 26.04
CA ASN A 6 -3.83 -8.32 24.98
C ASN A 6 -3.83 -7.63 23.63
N GLN A 7 -4.33 -6.41 23.58
CA GLN A 7 -4.42 -5.67 22.34
C GLN A 7 -3.08 -5.03 22.00
N SER A 8 -2.61 -5.26 20.78
CA SER A 8 -1.37 -4.65 20.30
C SER A 8 -1.46 -4.48 18.79
N VAL A 9 -0.75 -3.47 18.29
CA VAL A 9 -0.62 -3.25 16.85
C VAL A 9 0.64 -3.98 16.37
N LYS A 10 0.49 -4.80 15.34
CA LYS A 10 1.62 -5.44 14.70
C LYS A 10 2.06 -4.58 13.53
N ILE A 11 3.35 -4.34 13.45
CA ILE A 11 3.95 -3.62 12.33
C ILE A 11 4.72 -4.63 11.50
N ILE A 12 4.28 -4.85 10.26
CA ILE A 12 4.83 -5.88 9.40
C ILE A 12 5.42 -5.25 8.16
N PRO A 13 6.74 -5.06 8.10
CA PRO A 13 7.37 -4.56 6.89
C PRO A 13 7.36 -5.64 5.81
N LEU A 14 6.85 -5.30 4.64
CA LEU A 14 6.78 -6.21 3.50
C LEU A 14 7.84 -5.89 2.46
N GLY A 15 8.55 -4.78 2.67
CA GLY A 15 9.66 -4.38 1.83
C GLY A 15 10.33 -3.15 2.41
N GLY A 16 11.43 -2.73 1.82
CA GLY A 16 12.10 -1.49 2.20
C GLY A 16 13.18 -1.59 3.26
N LEU A 17 13.29 -2.70 3.98
CA LEU A 17 14.30 -2.82 5.03
C LEU A 17 15.71 -3.00 4.48
N GLU A 18 15.87 -3.82 3.46
CA GLU A 18 17.17 -4.07 2.83
C GLU A 18 17.20 -3.66 1.38
N GLN A 19 16.10 -3.12 0.86
CA GLN A 19 15.97 -2.73 -0.55
C GLN A 19 15.57 -1.28 -0.63
N ILE A 20 16.37 -0.50 -1.32
CA ILE A 20 16.10 0.92 -1.52
C ILE A 20 14.91 1.08 -2.45
N GLY A 21 13.95 1.91 -2.06
CA GLY A 21 12.83 2.27 -2.91
C GLY A 21 11.60 1.36 -2.81
N MET A 22 11.69 0.25 -2.08
CA MET A 22 10.54 -0.64 -1.94
C MET A 22 9.87 -0.45 -0.58
N ASN A 23 9.06 0.60 -0.46
CA ASN A 23 8.39 0.95 0.79
C ASN A 23 6.98 0.36 0.82
N ILE A 24 6.76 -0.61 1.68
CA ILE A 24 5.44 -1.17 1.92
C ILE A 24 5.41 -1.76 3.33
N THR A 25 4.46 -1.33 4.13
CA THR A 25 4.33 -1.76 5.52
C THR A 25 2.87 -2.02 5.85
N ALA A 26 2.60 -3.11 6.52
CA ALA A 26 1.27 -3.44 7.00
C ALA A 26 1.18 -3.15 8.50
N PHE A 27 0.05 -2.57 8.90
CA PHE A 27 -0.28 -2.33 10.30
C PHE A 27 -1.51 -3.17 10.61
N GLU A 28 -1.35 -4.12 11.48
CA GLU A 28 -2.44 -5.03 11.83
C GLU A 28 -2.88 -4.83 13.28
N TYR A 29 -4.18 -4.64 13.47
CA TYR A 29 -4.78 -4.54 14.79
C TYR A 29 -6.09 -5.34 14.77
N GLU A 30 -6.17 -6.38 15.58
CA GLU A 30 -7.31 -7.29 15.63
C GLU A 30 -7.64 -7.82 14.22
N ASP A 31 -8.81 -7.53 13.70
CA ASP A 31 -9.26 -8.03 12.39
C ASP A 31 -9.05 -7.02 11.26
N SER A 32 -8.21 -6.01 11.47
CA SER A 32 -8.00 -4.95 10.49
C SER A 32 -6.54 -4.83 10.11
N ILE A 33 -6.27 -4.76 8.82
CA ILE A 33 -4.94 -4.50 8.28
C ILE A 33 -5.02 -3.27 7.40
N ILE A 34 -4.14 -2.30 7.67
CA ILE A 34 -3.96 -1.13 6.82
C ILE A 34 -2.57 -1.23 6.20
N VAL A 35 -2.49 -1.08 4.90
CA VAL A 35 -1.20 -1.09 4.20
C VAL A 35 -0.78 0.36 3.93
N VAL A 36 0.45 0.69 4.25
CA VAL A 36 0.99 2.04 4.02
C VAL A 36 2.05 1.97 2.95
N ASP A 37 1.82 2.67 1.87
CA ASP A 37 2.64 2.74 0.67
C ASP A 37 2.76 1.39 -0.06
N CYS A 38 3.16 1.44 -1.32
CA CYS A 38 3.32 0.26 -2.14
C CYS A 38 4.34 0.57 -3.22
N GLY A 39 5.60 0.58 -2.81
CA GLY A 39 6.72 1.04 -3.62
C GLY A 39 7.32 -0.04 -4.49
N LEU A 40 8.04 0.41 -5.48
CA LEU A 40 8.74 -0.42 -6.44
C LEU A 40 10.23 -0.19 -6.25
N ALA A 41 11.00 -1.26 -6.14
CA ALA A 41 12.45 -1.15 -6.08
C ALA A 41 13.03 -1.34 -7.46
N PHE A 42 14.16 -0.68 -7.71
CA PHE A 42 14.93 -0.92 -8.93
C PHE A 42 16.07 -1.88 -8.58
N PRO A 43 16.34 -2.86 -9.45
CA PRO A 43 17.40 -3.82 -9.16
C PRO A 43 18.78 -3.15 -9.21
N ASP A 44 19.70 -3.71 -8.43
CA ASP A 44 21.11 -3.30 -8.51
C ASP A 44 21.70 -3.71 -9.85
N ASP A 45 22.81 -3.08 -10.24
CA ASP A 45 23.51 -3.40 -11.48
C ASP A 45 23.91 -4.88 -11.57
N GLU A 46 24.06 -5.54 -10.44
CA GLU A 46 24.42 -6.95 -10.38
C GLU A 46 23.25 -7.89 -10.68
N MET A 47 22.03 -7.39 -10.67
CA MET A 47 20.82 -8.20 -10.94
C MET A 47 20.49 -8.18 -12.42
N LEU A 48 21.32 -8.84 -13.22
CA LEU A 48 21.13 -8.89 -14.66
C LEU A 48 19.84 -9.62 -15.03
N GLY A 49 19.05 -9.01 -15.92
CA GLY A 49 17.83 -9.60 -16.42
C GLY A 49 16.59 -9.34 -15.58
N ILE A 50 16.73 -8.60 -14.48
CA ILE A 50 15.60 -8.22 -13.63
C ILE A 50 15.31 -6.74 -13.84
N ASP A 51 14.13 -6.43 -14.37
CA ASP A 51 13.73 -5.05 -14.63
C ASP A 51 13.14 -4.36 -13.41
N LEU A 52 12.41 -5.09 -12.60
CA LEU A 52 11.69 -4.55 -11.44
C LEU A 52 11.77 -5.52 -10.27
N VAL A 53 11.72 -4.97 -9.06
CA VAL A 53 11.53 -5.76 -7.85
C VAL A 53 10.20 -5.36 -7.23
N ILE A 54 9.28 -6.31 -7.14
CA ILE A 54 7.92 -6.10 -6.64
C ILE A 54 7.80 -6.69 -5.25
N PRO A 55 7.15 -6.01 -4.30
CA PRO A 55 7.03 -6.55 -2.95
C PRO A 55 6.20 -7.82 -2.92
N ASP A 56 6.54 -8.71 -1.99
CA ASP A 56 5.79 -9.94 -1.78
C ASP A 56 4.60 -9.63 -0.86
N ILE A 57 3.41 -9.75 -1.40
CA ILE A 57 2.18 -9.48 -0.66
C ILE A 57 1.43 -10.75 -0.24
N THR A 58 2.13 -11.87 -0.16
CA THR A 58 1.52 -13.15 0.21
C THR A 58 0.79 -13.05 1.55
N TYR A 59 1.38 -12.38 2.54
CA TYR A 59 0.73 -12.20 3.83
C TYR A 59 -0.62 -11.50 3.71
N LEU A 60 -0.70 -10.47 2.86
CA LEU A 60 -1.94 -9.73 2.64
C LEU A 60 -2.98 -10.59 1.92
N LYS A 61 -2.54 -11.39 0.97
CA LYS A 61 -3.43 -12.27 0.23
C LYS A 61 -4.02 -13.35 1.15
N GLU A 62 -3.21 -13.88 2.04
CA GLU A 62 -3.65 -14.88 3.01
C GLU A 62 -4.62 -14.30 4.04
N ASN A 63 -4.58 -13.00 4.25
CA ASN A 63 -5.43 -12.29 5.20
C ASN A 63 -6.32 -11.26 4.50
N ALA A 64 -6.72 -11.54 3.28
CA ALA A 64 -7.44 -10.58 2.43
C ALA A 64 -8.70 -10.02 3.09
N SER A 65 -9.43 -10.81 3.85
CA SER A 65 -10.64 -10.36 4.51
C SER A 65 -10.39 -9.29 5.58
N LYS A 66 -9.17 -9.21 6.07
CA LYS A 66 -8.79 -8.22 7.09
C LYS A 66 -8.27 -6.92 6.46
N VAL A 67 -7.84 -6.95 5.21
CA VAL A 67 -7.22 -5.78 4.56
C VAL A 67 -8.28 -4.73 4.26
N LYS A 68 -8.17 -3.57 4.89
CA LYS A 68 -9.14 -2.48 4.78
C LYS A 68 -8.78 -1.46 3.72
N GLY A 69 -7.52 -1.33 3.40
CA GLY A 69 -7.12 -0.40 2.36
C GLY A 69 -5.64 -0.12 2.32
N LEU A 70 -5.25 0.63 1.30
CA LEU A 70 -3.90 1.06 1.05
C LEU A 70 -3.84 2.58 1.21
N VAL A 71 -3.04 3.06 2.14
CA VAL A 71 -2.84 4.49 2.39
C VAL A 71 -1.51 4.90 1.80
N ILE A 72 -1.51 5.95 1.00
CA ILE A 72 -0.30 6.43 0.33
C ILE A 72 0.16 7.74 0.95
N THR A 73 1.44 7.79 1.35
CA THR A 73 2.01 8.96 2.00
C THR A 73 2.39 10.05 1.00
N HIS A 74 2.97 9.68 -0.13
CA HIS A 74 3.28 10.63 -1.19
C HIS A 74 3.51 9.91 -2.53
N GLY A 75 3.64 10.68 -3.60
CA GLY A 75 3.53 10.17 -4.97
C GLY A 75 4.82 9.76 -5.65
N HIS A 76 5.88 9.49 -4.93
CA HIS A 76 7.13 9.03 -5.54
C HIS A 76 7.07 7.53 -5.86
N GLU A 77 7.82 7.09 -6.86
CA GLU A 77 7.83 5.70 -7.32
C GLU A 77 8.12 4.71 -6.21
N ASP A 78 9.00 5.06 -5.27
CA ASP A 78 9.33 4.20 -4.15
C ASP A 78 8.18 4.05 -3.14
N HIS A 79 7.07 4.75 -3.36
CA HIS A 79 5.87 4.67 -2.52
C HIS A 79 4.62 4.27 -3.29
N ILE A 80 4.59 4.42 -4.62
CA ILE A 80 3.40 4.09 -5.43
C ILE A 80 3.69 3.13 -6.58
N GLY A 81 4.95 2.89 -6.90
CA GLY A 81 5.31 2.20 -8.14
C GLY A 81 4.76 0.79 -8.29
N ALA A 82 4.56 0.07 -7.20
CA ALA A 82 4.09 -1.31 -7.26
C ALA A 82 2.56 -1.44 -7.14
N ILE A 83 1.83 -0.34 -7.02
CA ILE A 83 0.38 -0.37 -6.85
C ILE A 83 -0.33 -1.20 -7.93
N PRO A 84 -0.07 -1.02 -9.23
CA PRO A 84 -0.79 -1.81 -10.24
C PRO A 84 -0.54 -3.31 -10.08
N TYR A 85 0.68 -3.68 -9.75
CA TYR A 85 1.04 -5.10 -9.61
C TYR A 85 0.35 -5.72 -8.39
N ALA A 86 0.33 -5.00 -7.28
CA ALA A 86 -0.34 -5.47 -6.07
C ALA A 86 -1.85 -5.59 -6.26
N LEU A 87 -2.47 -4.62 -6.92
CA LEU A 87 -3.92 -4.63 -7.12
C LEU A 87 -4.38 -5.74 -8.06
N LYS A 88 -3.53 -6.22 -8.95
CA LYS A 88 -3.86 -7.36 -9.79
C LYS A 88 -3.97 -8.65 -8.97
N GLU A 89 -3.24 -8.73 -7.88
CA GLU A 89 -3.26 -9.90 -7.00
C GLU A 89 -4.25 -9.76 -5.85
N LEU A 90 -4.45 -8.52 -5.35
CA LEU A 90 -5.36 -8.25 -4.24
C LEU A 90 -5.97 -6.88 -4.42
N ASN A 91 -7.26 -6.85 -4.74
CA ASN A 91 -7.97 -5.58 -4.90
C ASN A 91 -8.28 -4.98 -3.53
N MET A 92 -7.89 -3.72 -3.34
CA MET A 92 -8.13 -3.00 -2.09
C MET A 92 -8.33 -1.52 -2.41
N PRO A 93 -9.12 -0.80 -1.60
CA PRO A 93 -9.32 0.62 -1.83
C PRO A 93 -8.05 1.42 -1.52
N ILE A 94 -7.86 2.52 -2.26
CA ILE A 94 -6.69 3.38 -2.10
C ILE A 94 -7.11 4.71 -1.48
N TYR A 95 -6.36 5.15 -0.48
CA TYR A 95 -6.55 6.43 0.20
C TYR A 95 -5.32 7.29 -0.02
N ALA A 96 -5.49 8.43 -0.64
CA ALA A 96 -4.38 9.34 -0.91
C ALA A 96 -4.89 10.77 -1.06
N THR A 97 -3.98 11.74 -0.94
CA THR A 97 -4.33 13.13 -1.20
C THR A 97 -4.65 13.32 -2.69
N LYS A 98 -5.30 14.43 -3.03
CA LYS A 98 -5.74 14.69 -4.41
C LYS A 98 -4.59 14.65 -5.40
N LEU A 99 -3.49 15.30 -5.08
CA LEU A 99 -2.33 15.32 -5.98
C LEU A 99 -1.76 13.93 -6.21
N THR A 100 -1.54 13.21 -5.13
CA THR A 100 -1.00 11.84 -5.20
C THR A 100 -1.96 10.91 -5.92
N MET A 101 -3.27 11.07 -5.68
CA MET A 101 -4.27 10.24 -6.36
C MET A 101 -4.22 10.44 -7.87
N GLY A 102 -3.98 11.66 -8.34
CA GLY A 102 -3.82 11.91 -9.78
C GLY A 102 -2.68 11.12 -10.39
N LEU A 103 -1.56 11.03 -9.69
CA LEU A 103 -0.42 10.23 -10.13
C LEU A 103 -0.74 8.74 -10.14
N ILE A 104 -1.44 8.27 -9.11
CA ILE A 104 -1.86 6.88 -9.01
C ILE A 104 -2.82 6.52 -10.13
N GLU A 105 -3.76 7.41 -10.45
CA GLU A 105 -4.73 7.18 -11.52
C GLU A 105 -4.06 6.99 -12.88
N ASN A 106 -2.98 7.70 -13.14
CA ASN A 106 -2.22 7.52 -14.38
C ASN A 106 -1.65 6.11 -14.47
N LYS A 107 -1.12 5.60 -13.37
CA LYS A 107 -0.59 4.24 -13.32
C LYS A 107 -1.70 3.20 -13.50
N LEU A 108 -2.84 3.44 -12.88
CA LEU A 108 -3.99 2.52 -13.00
C LEU A 108 -4.50 2.47 -14.43
N LYS A 109 -4.51 3.61 -15.13
CA LYS A 109 -4.90 3.66 -16.54
C LYS A 109 -3.97 2.81 -17.39
N GLU A 110 -2.67 2.92 -17.17
CA GLU A 110 -1.67 2.17 -17.94
C GLU A 110 -1.84 0.66 -17.82
N HIS A 111 -2.41 0.20 -16.71
CA HIS A 111 -2.60 -1.21 -16.42
C HIS A 111 -4.07 -1.65 -16.49
N ASN A 112 -4.95 -0.78 -17.01
CA ASN A 112 -6.37 -1.07 -17.16
C ASN A 112 -7.08 -1.40 -15.85
N LEU A 113 -6.67 -0.74 -14.77
CA LEU A 113 -7.21 -0.97 -13.43
C LEU A 113 -8.06 0.18 -12.91
N LEU A 114 -8.21 1.26 -13.69
CA LEU A 114 -8.89 2.46 -13.20
C LEU A 114 -10.34 2.19 -12.80
N ARG A 115 -11.06 1.39 -13.57
CA ARG A 115 -12.47 1.10 -13.30
C ARG A 115 -12.70 0.20 -12.11
N THR A 116 -11.77 -0.70 -11.85
CA THR A 116 -11.94 -1.72 -10.81
C THR A 116 -11.38 -1.30 -9.47
N THR A 117 -10.63 -0.19 -9.42
CA THR A 117 -9.99 0.27 -8.19
C THR A 117 -10.81 1.34 -7.50
N ARG A 118 -11.19 1.08 -6.24
CA ARG A 118 -11.86 2.08 -5.41
C ARG A 118 -10.82 3.08 -4.91
N ARG A 119 -11.13 4.36 -5.06
CA ARG A 119 -10.21 5.45 -4.74
C ARG A 119 -10.90 6.47 -3.87
N LYS A 120 -10.24 6.84 -2.78
CA LYS A 120 -10.76 7.80 -1.83
C LYS A 120 -9.75 8.92 -1.64
N VAL A 121 -10.09 10.13 -2.05
CA VAL A 121 -9.24 11.29 -1.81
C VAL A 121 -9.41 11.73 -0.36
N ILE A 122 -8.30 11.86 0.34
CA ILE A 122 -8.30 12.26 1.74
C ILE A 122 -7.61 13.62 1.89
N LYS A 123 -7.93 14.30 2.98
CA LYS A 123 -7.33 15.59 3.33
C LYS A 123 -6.59 15.43 4.65
N HIS A 124 -5.67 16.33 4.91
CA HIS A 124 -5.01 16.35 6.21
C HIS A 124 -6.02 16.60 7.33
N GLY A 125 -5.82 15.89 8.45
CA GLY A 125 -6.59 16.12 9.65
C GLY A 125 -7.63 15.04 9.95
N PRO A 126 -8.66 15.39 10.75
CA PRO A 126 -9.60 14.41 11.31
C PRO A 126 -10.42 13.62 10.29
N VAL A 127 -10.64 14.17 9.09
CA VAL A 127 -11.50 13.54 8.09
C VAL A 127 -10.91 12.21 7.61
N SER A 128 -9.61 12.17 7.28
CA SER A 128 -8.98 10.93 6.84
C SER A 128 -8.98 9.88 7.95
N TYR A 129 -8.76 10.32 9.18
CA TYR A 129 -8.80 9.42 10.33
C TYR A 129 -10.20 8.80 10.49
N THR A 130 -11.23 9.60 10.31
CA THR A 130 -12.62 9.13 10.42
C THR A 130 -12.93 8.08 9.35
N HIS A 131 -12.48 8.29 8.13
CA HIS A 131 -12.70 7.33 7.06
C HIS A 131 -12.09 5.96 7.36
N LEU A 132 -10.89 5.94 7.89
CA LEU A 132 -10.23 4.68 8.22
C LEU A 132 -10.89 3.97 9.39
N ARG A 133 -11.44 4.73 10.33
CA ARG A 133 -12.09 4.14 11.50
C ARG A 133 -13.49 3.62 11.20
N ALA A 134 -14.14 4.11 10.16
CA ALA A 134 -15.49 3.69 9.81
C ALA A 134 -15.54 2.23 9.31
N HIS A 135 -14.40 1.65 9.08
CA HIS A 135 -14.29 0.27 8.63
C HIS A 135 -13.85 -0.62 9.78
#